data_864e5bc96c5da8884d96d2593d911841
#
_entry.id   864e5bc96c5da8884d96d2593d911841
#
_cell.length_a   1.000
_cell.length_b   1.000
_cell.length_c   1.000
_cell.angle_alpha   90.00
_cell.angle_beta   90.00
_cell.angle_gamma   90.00
#
_symmetry.space_group_name_H-M   'P 1'
#
loop_
_entity.id
_entity.type
_entity.pdbx_description
1 polymer ?
#
loop_
_entity_poly.entity_id
_entity_poly.type
_entity_poly.pdbx_seq_one_letter_code
_entity_poly.pdbx_strand_id
1 'polypeptide(L)'
;MGPHKKFWKNLYEPLIRRAAGLGKPPKDFKGISNHIHHNVDVTIIGGGLNGLLAAKSFINSNYDVLLIDFEEQLGGIINNSNKISLIDNKEPKDWLKETIQEIEDSKNIKILKNTLVTTYNYINHLIAIEDRFVGSKPIEGKVNSTLHKIRTGHTILCNGHIERFLSFQNNDLPGIMLSSSFEKYMCRYGLAPSKEPVIFSNNSNSNSLVYSLIKAGLKPKAYIDSRSGEEIEPNLFDLIRKNDVPLYTNSQIKGAFGNKKIEKILVEDSSGALNEIKCDHLCLSGGINPDVHLFTQSKGLLDWDEKDLTYKPSKPFQPTITLG
;
A
#
# COMPACT_ATOMS: atom_id res chain seq x y z
N MET A 1 -37.60 -14.01 20.51
CA MET A 1 -37.33 -15.37 20.05
C MET A 1 -36.62 -15.29 18.69
N GLY A 2 -35.38 -15.75 18.59
CA GLY A 2 -34.67 -15.78 17.31
C GLY A 2 -35.09 -17.00 16.46
N PRO A 3 -34.86 -16.96 15.14
CA PRO A 3 -35.20 -18.09 14.26
C PRO A 3 -34.44 -19.34 14.68
N HIS A 4 -35.10 -20.53 14.59
CA HIS A 4 -34.50 -21.81 14.88
C HIS A 4 -33.17 -21.97 14.13
N LYS A 5 -32.15 -22.58 14.79
CA LYS A 5 -30.77 -22.74 14.29
C LYS A 5 -30.68 -23.30 12.85
N LYS A 6 -31.61 -24.19 12.47
CA LYS A 6 -31.71 -24.71 11.09
C LYS A 6 -32.23 -23.68 10.09
N PHE A 7 -33.20 -22.87 10.47
CA PHE A 7 -33.73 -21.78 9.62
C PHE A 7 -32.70 -20.68 9.42
N TRP A 8 -31.95 -20.33 10.49
CA TRP A 8 -30.87 -19.37 10.37
C TRP A 8 -29.84 -19.83 9.34
N LYS A 9 -29.29 -21.04 9.49
CA LYS A 9 -28.21 -21.58 8.65
C LYS A 9 -28.64 -21.82 7.21
N ASN A 10 -29.89 -22.25 6.96
CA ASN A 10 -30.32 -22.69 5.63
C ASN A 10 -31.05 -21.62 4.83
N LEU A 11 -31.58 -20.59 5.46
CA LEU A 11 -32.38 -19.54 4.80
C LEU A 11 -31.81 -18.14 5.04
N TYR A 12 -31.71 -17.71 6.29
CA TYR A 12 -31.35 -16.31 6.59
C TYR A 12 -29.87 -16.01 6.32
N GLU A 13 -28.97 -16.84 6.76
CA GLU A 13 -27.52 -16.65 6.56
C GLU A 13 -27.15 -16.60 5.07
N PRO A 14 -27.60 -17.51 4.19
CA PRO A 14 -27.34 -17.43 2.77
C PRO A 14 -27.93 -16.19 2.08
N LEU A 15 -29.13 -15.74 2.51
CA LEU A 15 -29.74 -14.53 1.97
C LEU A 15 -28.98 -13.27 2.39
N ILE A 16 -28.65 -13.14 3.65
CA ILE A 16 -27.88 -12.01 4.19
C ILE A 16 -26.48 -11.98 3.55
N ARG A 17 -25.82 -13.13 3.48
CA ARG A 17 -24.51 -13.25 2.84
C ARG A 17 -24.52 -12.82 1.37
N ARG A 18 -25.57 -13.25 0.64
CA ARG A 18 -25.74 -12.86 -0.77
C ARG A 18 -26.03 -11.37 -0.91
N ALA A 19 -26.88 -10.80 -0.08
CA ALA A 19 -27.21 -9.37 -0.07
C ALA A 19 -25.99 -8.51 0.32
N ALA A 20 -25.13 -9.01 1.22
CA ALA A 20 -23.90 -8.34 1.63
C ALA A 20 -22.71 -8.60 0.71
N GLY A 21 -22.87 -9.32 -0.40
CA GLY A 21 -21.76 -9.63 -1.33
C GLY A 21 -20.66 -10.53 -0.76
N LEU A 22 -20.88 -11.21 0.36
CA LEU A 22 -19.84 -11.98 1.08
C LEU A 22 -19.47 -13.33 0.44
N GLY A 23 -20.07 -13.68 -0.70
CA GLY A 23 -19.80 -14.95 -1.37
C GLY A 23 -20.22 -16.18 -0.53
N LYS A 24 -19.77 -17.37 -0.95
CA LYS A 24 -19.99 -18.62 -0.20
C LYS A 24 -18.76 -18.96 0.62
N PRO A 25 -18.91 -19.35 1.90
CA PRO A 25 -17.77 -19.84 2.66
C PRO A 25 -17.20 -21.10 1.98
N PRO A 26 -15.88 -21.31 2.00
CA PRO A 26 -15.30 -22.56 1.51
C PRO A 26 -15.91 -23.76 2.27
N LYS A 27 -16.39 -24.75 1.52
CA LYS A 27 -17.08 -25.89 2.13
C LYS A 27 -16.13 -26.87 2.84
N ASP A 28 -14.90 -26.99 2.34
CA ASP A 28 -13.89 -27.91 2.88
C ASP A 28 -12.52 -27.21 2.78
N PHE A 29 -12.06 -26.63 3.87
CA PHE A 29 -10.69 -26.17 3.99
C PHE A 29 -9.84 -27.34 4.51
N LYS A 30 -9.19 -28.06 3.60
CA LYS A 30 -8.26 -29.16 3.93
C LYS A 30 -6.80 -28.67 4.06
N GLY A 31 -6.60 -27.41 4.38
CA GLY A 31 -5.27 -26.85 4.57
C GLY A 31 -4.67 -27.28 5.91
N ILE A 32 -3.39 -27.60 5.90
CA ILE A 32 -2.60 -27.78 7.12
C ILE A 32 -2.04 -26.44 7.51
N SER A 33 -2.28 -25.99 8.75
CA SER A 33 -1.64 -24.81 9.35
C SER A 33 -0.55 -25.25 10.33
N ASN A 34 0.54 -24.49 10.35
CA ASN A 34 1.63 -24.68 11.33
C ASN A 34 1.63 -23.53 12.34
N HIS A 35 2.17 -23.77 13.53
CA HIS A 35 2.36 -22.74 14.56
C HIS A 35 3.82 -22.67 14.94
N ILE A 36 4.42 -21.50 14.83
CA ILE A 36 5.82 -21.25 15.17
C ILE A 36 5.89 -20.17 16.23
N HIS A 37 6.72 -20.39 17.24
CA HIS A 37 7.00 -19.42 18.29
C HIS A 37 8.37 -18.80 18.05
N HIS A 38 8.45 -17.47 18.17
CA HIS A 38 9.67 -16.70 18.13
C HIS A 38 9.87 -15.97 19.45
N ASN A 39 11.11 -15.93 19.91
CA ASN A 39 11.52 -15.11 21.05
C ASN A 39 12.80 -14.39 20.59
N VAL A 40 12.70 -13.09 20.38
CA VAL A 40 13.76 -12.26 19.77
C VAL A 40 13.92 -10.94 20.52
N ASP A 41 15.09 -10.33 20.39
CA ASP A 41 15.34 -9.04 21.03
C ASP A 41 14.62 -7.91 20.30
N VAL A 42 14.65 -7.92 18.95
CA VAL A 42 14.05 -6.87 18.13
C VAL A 42 13.21 -7.47 17.02
N THR A 43 12.00 -6.93 16.83
CA THR A 43 11.18 -7.21 15.67
C THR A 43 10.98 -5.94 14.83
N ILE A 44 11.33 -6.00 13.55
CA ILE A 44 11.13 -4.93 12.58
C ILE A 44 9.95 -5.33 11.70
N ILE A 45 8.93 -4.46 11.61
CA ILE A 45 7.71 -4.72 10.83
C ILE A 45 7.68 -3.77 9.63
N GLY A 46 7.77 -4.36 8.44
CA GLY A 46 7.89 -3.68 7.16
C GLY A 46 9.31 -3.74 6.61
N GLY A 47 9.48 -4.40 5.47
CA GLY A 47 10.74 -4.55 4.74
C GLY A 47 10.92 -3.54 3.61
N GLY A 48 10.32 -2.35 3.73
CA GLY A 48 10.55 -1.20 2.87
C GLY A 48 11.91 -0.53 3.16
N LEU A 49 12.14 0.66 2.58
CA LEU A 49 13.38 1.40 2.76
C LEU A 49 13.77 1.56 4.24
N ASN A 50 12.85 2.06 5.08
CA ASN A 50 13.13 2.32 6.49
C ASN A 50 13.40 1.03 7.27
N GLY A 51 12.63 -0.04 7.01
CA GLY A 51 12.84 -1.33 7.65
C GLY A 51 14.16 -1.99 7.28
N LEU A 52 14.60 -1.85 6.03
CA LEU A 52 15.90 -2.32 5.57
C LEU A 52 17.05 -1.53 6.21
N LEU A 53 16.92 -0.20 6.31
CA LEU A 53 17.90 0.64 7.01
C LEU A 53 17.99 0.27 8.50
N ALA A 54 16.82 0.07 9.14
CA ALA A 54 16.78 -0.40 10.53
C ALA A 54 17.44 -1.77 10.67
N ALA A 55 17.11 -2.75 9.81
CA ALA A 55 17.72 -4.08 9.86
C ALA A 55 19.25 -4.02 9.63
N LYS A 56 19.70 -3.20 8.67
CA LYS A 56 21.12 -3.00 8.37
C LYS A 56 21.89 -2.49 9.59
N SER A 57 21.29 -1.65 10.44
CA SER A 57 21.95 -1.15 11.66
C SER A 57 22.21 -2.23 12.72
N PHE A 58 21.53 -3.37 12.63
CA PHE A 58 21.73 -4.51 13.53
C PHE A 58 22.66 -5.59 13.00
N ILE A 59 23.19 -5.47 11.78
CA ILE A 59 24.17 -6.41 11.24
C ILE A 59 25.38 -6.46 12.17
N ASN A 60 25.84 -7.68 12.50
CA ASN A 60 26.92 -7.95 13.44
C ASN A 60 26.69 -7.44 14.88
N SER A 61 25.46 -7.10 15.25
CA SER A 61 25.12 -6.85 16.64
C SER A 61 24.91 -8.14 17.43
N ASN A 62 24.81 -8.03 18.75
CA ASN A 62 24.49 -9.16 19.63
C ASN A 62 22.98 -9.37 19.81
N TYR A 63 22.15 -8.67 19.06
CA TYR A 63 20.69 -8.78 19.14
C TYR A 63 20.16 -9.78 18.12
N ASP A 64 19.26 -10.64 18.56
CA ASP A 64 18.45 -11.48 17.66
C ASP A 64 17.33 -10.64 17.05
N VAL A 65 17.34 -10.50 15.72
CA VAL A 65 16.42 -9.62 14.99
C VAL A 65 15.50 -10.44 14.06
N LEU A 66 14.22 -10.06 14.05
CA LEU A 66 13.22 -10.61 13.14
C LEU A 66 12.67 -9.50 12.26
N LEU A 67 12.98 -9.52 10.96
CA LEU A 67 12.40 -8.65 9.95
C LEU A 67 11.20 -9.33 9.30
N ILE A 68 10.04 -8.67 9.30
CA ILE A 68 8.79 -9.22 8.77
C ILE A 68 8.24 -8.31 7.69
N ASP A 69 7.89 -8.88 6.53
CA ASP A 69 7.18 -8.16 5.47
C ASP A 69 6.04 -9.00 4.89
N PHE A 70 4.92 -8.36 4.58
CA PHE A 70 3.77 -9.02 3.97
C PHE A 70 3.97 -9.32 2.48
N GLU A 71 4.91 -8.64 1.84
CA GLU A 71 5.24 -8.86 0.45
C GLU A 71 6.25 -10.01 0.28
N GLU A 72 6.25 -10.62 -0.89
CA GLU A 72 7.24 -11.64 -1.26
C GLU A 72 8.63 -11.04 -1.46
N GLN A 73 8.69 -9.81 -1.95
CA GLN A 73 9.94 -9.09 -2.23
C GLN A 73 10.07 -7.89 -1.32
N LEU A 74 11.18 -7.82 -0.59
CA LEU A 74 11.54 -6.65 0.20
C LEU A 74 11.85 -5.45 -0.70
N GLY A 75 11.75 -4.24 -0.16
CA GLY A 75 12.11 -3.01 -0.85
C GLY A 75 10.99 -1.97 -0.91
N GLY A 76 9.72 -2.37 -0.71
CA GLY A 76 8.60 -1.44 -0.66
C GLY A 76 8.56 -0.48 -1.86
N ILE A 77 8.65 0.83 -1.59
CA ILE A 77 8.59 1.87 -2.63
C ILE A 77 9.71 1.78 -3.68
N ILE A 78 10.87 1.21 -3.33
CA ILE A 78 12.00 1.04 -4.27
C ILE A 78 11.61 0.13 -5.44
N ASN A 79 10.78 -0.89 -5.17
CA ASN A 79 10.28 -1.79 -6.21
C ASN A 79 9.07 -1.24 -6.97
N ASN A 80 8.32 -0.35 -6.34
CA ASN A 80 6.99 0.05 -6.79
C ASN A 80 6.96 1.40 -7.49
N SER A 81 8.05 2.19 -7.43
CA SER A 81 8.08 3.56 -7.94
C SER A 81 9.48 3.94 -8.45
N ASN A 82 9.53 4.87 -9.41
CA ASN A 82 10.75 5.51 -9.85
C ASN A 82 11.02 6.86 -9.16
N LYS A 83 10.36 7.11 -8.01
CA LYS A 83 10.46 8.37 -7.27
C LYS A 83 11.85 8.63 -6.70
N ILE A 84 12.51 7.58 -6.23
CA ILE A 84 13.82 7.67 -5.60
C ILE A 84 14.89 7.64 -6.69
N SER A 85 15.74 8.67 -6.74
CA SER A 85 16.80 8.77 -7.72
C SER A 85 18.08 8.06 -7.29
N LEU A 86 18.52 8.27 -6.05
CA LEU A 86 19.72 7.64 -5.49
C LEU A 86 19.53 7.33 -4.01
N ILE A 87 20.16 6.25 -3.53
CA ILE A 87 20.30 5.90 -2.13
C ILE A 87 21.78 5.63 -1.87
N ASP A 88 22.41 6.33 -0.94
CA ASP A 88 23.85 6.21 -0.65
C ASP A 88 24.72 6.34 -1.93
N ASN A 89 24.36 7.27 -2.83
CA ASN A 89 25.00 7.50 -4.14
C ASN A 89 24.94 6.28 -5.10
N LYS A 90 24.03 5.34 -4.88
CA LYS A 90 23.80 4.17 -5.73
C LYS A 90 22.41 4.24 -6.37
N GLU A 91 22.27 3.58 -7.52
CA GLU A 91 20.94 3.29 -8.08
C GLU A 91 20.11 2.49 -7.07
N PRO A 92 18.81 2.85 -6.86
CA PRO A 92 17.99 2.26 -5.80
C PRO A 92 17.90 0.73 -5.87
N LYS A 93 17.84 0.15 -7.05
CA LYS A 93 17.76 -1.31 -7.23
C LYS A 93 19.07 -2.02 -6.89
N ASP A 94 20.21 -1.39 -7.17
CA ASP A 94 21.52 -1.93 -6.83
C ASP A 94 21.75 -1.86 -5.32
N TRP A 95 21.45 -0.72 -4.72
CA TRP A 95 21.45 -0.55 -3.26
C TRP A 95 20.56 -1.59 -2.57
N LEU A 96 19.34 -1.79 -3.08
CA LEU A 96 18.39 -2.77 -2.54
C LEU A 96 18.94 -4.19 -2.57
N LYS A 97 19.49 -4.60 -3.71
CA LYS A 97 20.07 -5.94 -3.88
C LYS A 97 21.23 -6.19 -2.91
N GLU A 98 22.16 -5.24 -2.81
CA GLU A 98 23.29 -5.33 -1.90
C GLU A 98 22.83 -5.37 -0.43
N THR A 99 21.91 -4.47 -0.04
CA THR A 99 21.41 -4.40 1.32
C THR A 99 20.65 -5.67 1.73
N ILE A 100 19.83 -6.23 0.86
CA ILE A 100 19.16 -7.52 1.14
C ILE A 100 20.18 -8.62 1.32
N GLN A 101 21.20 -8.69 0.46
CA GLN A 101 22.25 -9.71 0.58
C GLN A 101 23.02 -9.58 1.90
N GLU A 102 23.42 -8.36 2.30
CA GLU A 102 24.09 -8.11 3.58
C GLU A 102 23.24 -8.57 4.78
N ILE A 103 21.91 -8.34 4.71
CA ILE A 103 20.98 -8.76 5.77
C ILE A 103 20.80 -10.29 5.77
N GLU A 104 20.65 -10.92 4.60
CA GLU A 104 20.49 -12.38 4.46
C GLU A 104 21.74 -13.14 4.91
N ASP A 105 22.93 -12.57 4.71
CA ASP A 105 24.21 -13.16 5.15
C ASP A 105 24.46 -13.00 6.66
N SER A 106 23.70 -12.14 7.33
CA SER A 106 23.82 -11.88 8.76
C SER A 106 23.22 -13.01 9.59
N LYS A 107 24.03 -13.58 10.51
CA LYS A 107 23.61 -14.71 11.34
C LYS A 107 22.55 -14.37 12.39
N ASN A 108 22.45 -13.11 12.76
CA ASN A 108 21.57 -12.63 13.81
C ASN A 108 20.26 -12.01 13.30
N ILE A 109 20.04 -11.98 11.97
CA ILE A 109 18.81 -11.43 11.39
C ILE A 109 18.06 -12.53 10.64
N LYS A 110 16.82 -12.77 11.04
CA LYS A 110 15.89 -13.66 10.34
C LYS A 110 14.84 -12.84 9.59
N ILE A 111 14.54 -13.24 8.35
CA ILE A 111 13.55 -12.59 7.50
C ILE A 111 12.33 -13.50 7.35
N LEU A 112 11.13 -12.95 7.54
CA LEU A 112 9.84 -13.57 7.19
C LEU A 112 9.18 -12.74 6.10
N LYS A 113 9.14 -13.28 4.88
CA LYS A 113 8.44 -12.74 3.70
C LYS A 113 7.03 -13.34 3.61
N ASN A 114 6.12 -12.75 2.86
CA ASN A 114 4.71 -13.18 2.74
C ASN A 114 4.02 -13.33 4.12
N THR A 115 4.43 -12.51 5.08
CA THR A 115 4.01 -12.65 6.47
C THR A 115 3.39 -11.34 6.96
N LEU A 116 2.09 -11.35 7.16
CA LEU A 116 1.32 -10.20 7.64
C LEU A 116 1.24 -10.22 9.17
N VAL A 117 1.75 -9.19 9.83
CA VAL A 117 1.49 -8.97 11.26
C VAL A 117 0.08 -8.45 11.43
N THR A 118 -0.79 -9.27 12.00
CA THR A 118 -2.22 -8.96 12.14
C THR A 118 -2.59 -8.36 13.48
N THR A 119 -1.77 -8.60 14.52
CA THR A 119 -2.12 -8.22 15.88
C THR A 119 -0.87 -7.80 16.65
N TYR A 120 -1.00 -6.70 17.37
CA TYR A 120 -0.04 -6.25 18.36
C TYR A 120 -0.71 -6.22 19.75
N ASN A 121 -0.50 -7.29 20.51
CA ASN A 121 -1.02 -7.40 21.86
C ASN A 121 -0.13 -6.68 22.89
N TYR A 122 -0.68 -6.52 24.08
CA TYR A 122 0.03 -5.97 25.25
C TYR A 122 1.36 -6.72 25.51
N ILE A 123 2.38 -5.97 25.96
CA ILE A 123 3.72 -6.50 26.30
C ILE A 123 4.42 -7.16 25.10
N ASN A 124 4.52 -6.43 23.98
CA ASN A 124 5.32 -6.83 22.81
C ASN A 124 5.06 -8.28 22.35
N HIS A 125 3.79 -8.68 22.35
CA HIS A 125 3.36 -9.95 21.81
C HIS A 125 2.65 -9.72 20.47
N LEU A 126 3.27 -10.17 19.39
CA LEU A 126 2.78 -10.02 18.04
C LEU A 126 2.25 -11.36 17.51
N ILE A 127 1.24 -11.28 16.66
CA ILE A 127 0.75 -12.41 15.88
C ILE A 127 0.87 -12.07 14.41
N ALA A 128 1.50 -12.97 13.65
CA ALA A 128 1.63 -12.82 12.21
C ALA A 128 1.18 -14.11 11.50
N ILE A 129 0.70 -13.94 10.29
CA ILE A 129 0.25 -15.05 9.43
C ILE A 129 1.10 -15.03 8.17
N GLU A 130 1.84 -16.11 7.95
CA GLU A 130 2.52 -16.40 6.70
C GLU A 130 1.56 -17.16 5.78
N ASP A 131 1.28 -16.62 4.60
CA ASP A 131 0.53 -17.31 3.56
C ASP A 131 1.47 -17.74 2.44
N ARG A 132 1.65 -19.05 2.27
CA ARG A 132 2.56 -19.61 1.26
C ARG A 132 1.93 -19.76 -0.12
N PHE A 133 0.62 -19.58 -0.22
CA PHE A 133 -0.14 -19.81 -1.44
C PHE A 133 -1.07 -18.67 -1.78
N VAL A 134 -0.58 -17.42 -1.65
CA VAL A 134 -1.36 -16.22 -1.97
C VAL A 134 -2.01 -16.37 -3.35
N GLY A 135 -3.35 -16.31 -3.37
CA GLY A 135 -4.13 -16.42 -4.61
C GLY A 135 -4.23 -17.82 -5.24
N SER A 136 -3.60 -18.85 -4.67
CA SER A 136 -3.67 -20.23 -5.15
C SER A 136 -4.51 -21.13 -4.24
N LYS A 137 -4.98 -22.26 -4.79
CA LYS A 137 -5.72 -23.24 -3.96
C LYS A 137 -4.75 -23.96 -3.01
N PRO A 138 -5.20 -24.24 -1.77
CA PRO A 138 -4.43 -25.06 -0.83
C PRO A 138 -4.02 -26.39 -1.47
N ILE A 139 -2.77 -26.80 -1.24
CA ILE A 139 -2.27 -28.10 -1.70
C ILE A 139 -2.49 -29.10 -0.59
N GLU A 140 -3.19 -30.21 -0.91
CA GLU A 140 -3.46 -31.28 0.05
C GLU A 140 -2.14 -31.88 0.57
N GLY A 141 -2.04 -32.07 1.89
CA GLY A 141 -0.85 -32.62 2.54
C GLY A 141 0.32 -31.66 2.73
N LYS A 142 0.21 -30.38 2.29
CA LYS A 142 1.23 -29.36 2.54
C LYS A 142 0.75 -28.32 3.54
N VAL A 143 1.70 -27.70 4.25
CA VAL A 143 1.43 -26.53 5.11
C VAL A 143 1.08 -25.35 4.20
N ASN A 144 -0.13 -24.84 4.32
CA ASN A 144 -0.63 -23.74 3.49
C ASN A 144 -0.45 -22.38 4.17
N SER A 145 -0.55 -22.35 5.49
CA SER A 145 -0.33 -21.13 6.29
C SER A 145 0.44 -21.46 7.57
N THR A 146 1.17 -20.48 8.06
CA THR A 146 1.87 -20.57 9.34
C THR A 146 1.46 -19.40 10.23
N LEU A 147 1.00 -19.72 11.44
CA LEU A 147 0.75 -18.74 12.48
C LEU A 147 2.04 -18.55 13.29
N HIS A 148 2.60 -17.36 13.23
CA HIS A 148 3.76 -16.95 14.04
C HIS A 148 3.29 -16.23 15.28
N LYS A 149 3.72 -16.71 16.46
CA LYS A 149 3.54 -16.08 17.76
C LYS A 149 4.90 -15.53 18.19
N ILE A 150 5.00 -14.21 18.28
CA ILE A 150 6.28 -13.51 18.43
C ILE A 150 6.28 -12.79 19.76
N ARG A 151 7.28 -13.06 20.58
CA ARG A 151 7.64 -12.26 21.74
C ARG A 151 8.92 -11.53 21.43
N THR A 152 8.93 -10.22 21.64
CA THR A 152 10.07 -9.37 21.30
C THR A 152 10.39 -8.41 22.44
N GLY A 153 11.66 -8.09 22.62
CA GLY A 153 12.10 -7.07 23.56
C GLY A 153 11.73 -5.66 23.08
N HIS A 154 11.91 -5.39 21.77
CA HIS A 154 11.62 -4.11 21.15
C HIS A 154 10.97 -4.30 19.78
N THR A 155 10.07 -3.40 19.40
CA THR A 155 9.40 -3.39 18.08
C THR A 155 9.70 -2.11 17.35
N ILE A 156 10.14 -2.23 16.09
CA ILE A 156 10.31 -1.10 15.16
C ILE A 156 9.20 -1.21 14.08
N LEU A 157 8.32 -0.21 14.05
CA LEU A 157 7.20 -0.16 13.11
C LEU A 157 7.60 0.65 11.88
N CYS A 158 7.77 -0.03 10.74
CA CYS A 158 8.10 0.54 9.43
C CYS A 158 6.98 0.22 8.41
N ASN A 159 5.73 0.32 8.84
CA ASN A 159 4.55 -0.10 8.08
C ASN A 159 4.29 0.72 6.82
N GLY A 160 4.93 1.91 6.68
CA GLY A 160 4.74 2.80 5.55
C GLY A 160 3.43 3.57 5.60
N HIS A 161 2.78 3.73 4.44
CA HIS A 161 1.60 4.55 4.31
C HIS A 161 0.63 3.98 3.26
N ILE A 162 -0.61 4.47 3.31
CA ILE A 162 -1.70 4.14 2.38
C ILE A 162 -2.09 5.41 1.64
N GLU A 163 -2.13 5.36 0.31
CA GLU A 163 -2.60 6.48 -0.51
C GLU A 163 -4.12 6.65 -0.38
N ARG A 164 -4.60 7.90 -0.34
CA ARG A 164 -6.01 8.25 -0.20
C ARG A 164 -6.70 8.37 -1.55
N PHE A 165 -7.92 7.87 -1.62
CA PHE A 165 -8.85 8.14 -2.70
C PHE A 165 -9.39 9.58 -2.62
N LEU A 166 -9.77 10.13 -3.77
CA LEU A 166 -10.52 11.38 -3.88
C LEU A 166 -12.00 11.05 -4.14
N SER A 167 -12.90 11.77 -3.44
CA SER A 167 -14.33 11.50 -3.49
C SER A 167 -15.02 12.36 -4.56
N PHE A 168 -15.73 11.72 -5.49
CA PHE A 168 -16.58 12.33 -6.50
C PHE A 168 -17.64 11.30 -6.96
N GLN A 169 -18.59 11.71 -7.76
CA GLN A 169 -19.67 10.82 -8.22
C GLN A 169 -19.11 9.65 -9.04
N ASN A 170 -19.49 8.41 -8.67
CA ASN A 170 -19.11 7.14 -9.32
C ASN A 170 -17.58 6.88 -9.29
N ASN A 171 -16.87 7.28 -8.24
CA ASN A 171 -15.43 7.03 -8.09
C ASN A 171 -15.06 5.54 -7.88
N ASP A 172 -16.05 4.67 -7.85
CA ASP A 172 -15.93 3.21 -7.71
C ASP A 172 -16.03 2.44 -9.05
N LEU A 173 -16.17 3.14 -10.17
CA LEU A 173 -16.20 2.48 -11.48
C LEU A 173 -14.90 1.74 -11.79
N PRO A 174 -14.96 0.51 -12.34
CA PRO A 174 -13.78 -0.19 -12.83
C PRO A 174 -12.96 0.66 -13.80
N GLY A 175 -11.63 0.68 -13.62
CA GLY A 175 -10.71 1.57 -14.35
C GLY A 175 -10.32 2.81 -13.55
N ILE A 176 -10.91 3.03 -12.36
CA ILE A 176 -10.46 4.04 -11.39
C ILE A 176 -9.61 3.36 -10.34
N MET A 177 -8.40 3.86 -10.12
CA MET A 177 -7.45 3.28 -9.17
C MET A 177 -6.51 4.32 -8.58
N LEU A 178 -5.79 3.98 -7.52
CA LEU A 178 -4.77 4.84 -6.94
C LEU A 178 -3.55 4.97 -7.87
N SER A 179 -2.92 6.13 -7.88
CA SER A 179 -1.72 6.40 -8.67
C SER A 179 -0.57 5.47 -8.29
N SER A 180 -0.38 5.22 -6.99
CA SER A 180 0.63 4.29 -6.49
C SER A 180 0.37 2.84 -6.94
N SER A 181 -0.90 2.43 -7.05
CA SER A 181 -1.26 1.10 -7.53
C SER A 181 -0.96 0.94 -9.01
N PHE A 182 -1.28 1.94 -9.83
CA PHE A 182 -0.94 1.93 -11.25
C PHE A 182 0.59 1.87 -11.45
N GLU A 183 1.33 2.69 -10.72
CA GLU A 183 2.78 2.72 -10.78
C GLU A 183 3.40 1.38 -10.33
N LYS A 184 2.86 0.75 -9.28
CA LYS A 184 3.26 -0.59 -8.84
C LYS A 184 3.10 -1.63 -9.95
N TYR A 185 1.97 -1.60 -10.69
CA TYR A 185 1.80 -2.50 -11.85
C TYR A 185 2.88 -2.30 -12.90
N MET A 186 3.24 -1.05 -13.18
CA MET A 186 4.28 -0.74 -14.17
C MET A 186 5.68 -1.14 -13.69
N CYS A 187 6.07 -0.67 -12.50
CA CYS A 187 7.45 -0.80 -12.03
C CYS A 187 7.81 -2.21 -11.58
N ARG A 188 6.85 -2.91 -10.95
CA ARG A 188 7.09 -4.24 -10.39
C ARG A 188 6.76 -5.37 -11.35
N TYR A 189 5.66 -5.23 -12.11
CA TYR A 189 5.16 -6.31 -12.96
C TYR A 189 5.32 -6.05 -14.46
N GLY A 190 5.81 -4.87 -14.86
CA GLY A 190 5.95 -4.51 -16.27
C GLY A 190 4.62 -4.36 -17.02
N LEU A 191 3.54 -4.10 -16.30
CA LEU A 191 2.18 -4.02 -16.85
C LEU A 191 1.67 -2.59 -16.76
N ALA A 192 1.29 -1.99 -17.89
CA ALA A 192 0.57 -0.72 -17.92
C ALA A 192 -0.93 -1.00 -18.12
N PRO A 193 -1.79 -0.77 -17.10
CA PRO A 193 -3.24 -0.97 -17.22
C PRO A 193 -3.89 -0.14 -18.32
N SER A 194 -3.32 1.02 -18.63
CA SER A 194 -3.67 1.89 -19.77
C SER A 194 -2.41 2.50 -20.38
N LYS A 195 -2.49 2.84 -21.66
CA LYS A 195 -1.41 3.55 -22.37
C LYS A 195 -1.46 5.07 -22.14
N GLU A 196 -2.64 5.58 -21.86
CA GLU A 196 -2.93 7.02 -21.73
C GLU A 196 -3.89 7.27 -20.55
N PRO A 197 -3.48 6.96 -19.29
CA PRO A 197 -4.35 7.22 -18.13
C PRO A 197 -4.54 8.71 -17.91
N VAL A 198 -5.70 9.11 -17.39
CA VAL A 198 -5.87 10.44 -16.79
C VAL A 198 -5.40 10.37 -15.34
N ILE A 199 -4.72 11.43 -14.89
CA ILE A 199 -4.25 11.53 -13.49
C ILE A 199 -4.98 12.69 -12.82
N PHE A 200 -5.54 12.45 -11.63
CA PHE A 200 -6.14 13.48 -10.80
C PHE A 200 -5.49 13.50 -9.42
N SER A 201 -5.00 14.68 -9.03
CA SER A 201 -4.24 14.87 -7.79
C SER A 201 -4.62 16.15 -7.05
N ASN A 202 -4.34 16.18 -5.75
CA ASN A 202 -4.32 17.38 -4.90
C ASN A 202 -2.98 17.52 -4.16
N ASN A 203 -1.96 16.77 -4.57
CA ASN A 203 -0.66 16.71 -3.90
C ASN A 203 0.44 16.29 -4.89
N SER A 204 1.69 16.16 -4.41
CA SER A 204 2.84 15.82 -5.27
C SER A 204 3.17 14.32 -5.33
N ASN A 205 2.38 13.42 -4.72
CA ASN A 205 2.71 11.98 -4.71
C ASN A 205 2.49 11.32 -6.09
N SER A 206 1.54 11.82 -6.89
CA SER A 206 1.30 11.34 -8.25
C SER A 206 2.39 11.73 -9.26
N ASN A 207 3.32 12.63 -8.89
CA ASN A 207 4.42 13.04 -9.78
C ASN A 207 5.25 11.85 -10.23
N SER A 208 5.48 10.89 -9.33
CA SER A 208 6.25 9.66 -9.63
C SER A 208 5.61 8.84 -10.74
N LEU A 209 4.27 8.76 -10.79
CA LEU A 209 3.57 8.07 -11.86
C LEU A 209 3.80 8.75 -13.22
N VAL A 210 3.79 10.09 -13.28
CA VAL A 210 4.08 10.83 -14.51
C VAL A 210 5.50 10.52 -15.00
N TYR A 211 6.49 10.56 -14.10
CA TYR A 211 7.87 10.20 -14.44
C TYR A 211 7.97 8.75 -14.93
N SER A 212 7.30 7.82 -14.27
CA SER A 212 7.30 6.40 -14.62
C SER A 212 6.66 6.14 -15.99
N LEU A 213 5.54 6.80 -16.30
CA LEU A 213 4.90 6.72 -17.61
C LEU A 213 5.82 7.21 -18.72
N ILE A 214 6.38 8.41 -18.57
CA ILE A 214 7.26 9.02 -19.60
C ILE A 214 8.52 8.18 -19.79
N LYS A 215 9.14 7.68 -18.71
CA LYS A 215 10.29 6.77 -18.78
C LYS A 215 9.97 5.48 -19.54
N ALA A 216 8.72 5.00 -19.47
CA ALA A 216 8.25 3.83 -20.20
C ALA A 216 7.82 4.13 -21.66
N GLY A 217 7.98 5.38 -22.13
CA GLY A 217 7.54 5.79 -23.46
C GLY A 217 6.02 5.99 -23.58
N LEU A 218 5.32 6.10 -22.43
CA LEU A 218 3.90 6.39 -22.34
C LEU A 218 3.71 7.83 -21.85
N LYS A 219 2.47 8.35 -21.97
CA LYS A 219 2.16 9.66 -21.37
C LYS A 219 0.73 9.69 -20.82
N PRO A 220 0.47 10.50 -19.77
CA PRO A 220 -0.90 10.74 -19.35
C PRO A 220 -1.69 11.42 -20.46
N LYS A 221 -2.96 11.07 -20.60
CA LYS A 221 -3.92 11.75 -21.48
C LYS A 221 -4.22 13.17 -21.00
N ALA A 222 -4.26 13.35 -19.67
CA ALA A 222 -4.38 14.64 -19.00
C ALA A 222 -3.86 14.51 -17.57
N TYR A 223 -3.37 15.62 -17.03
CA TYR A 223 -3.06 15.79 -15.62
C TYR A 223 -3.97 16.86 -15.05
N ILE A 224 -4.75 16.51 -14.03
CA ILE A 224 -5.70 17.39 -13.36
C ILE A 224 -5.22 17.59 -11.94
N ASP A 225 -5.10 18.83 -11.49
CA ASP A 225 -4.71 19.18 -10.12
C ASP A 225 -5.71 20.17 -9.53
N SER A 226 -6.17 19.87 -8.31
CA SER A 226 -7.07 20.79 -7.62
C SER A 226 -6.37 22.02 -7.08
N ARG A 227 -5.04 22.00 -6.98
CA ARG A 227 -4.21 23.13 -6.56
C ARG A 227 -3.96 24.08 -7.71
N SER A 228 -3.43 25.27 -7.37
CA SER A 228 -2.97 26.25 -8.34
C SER A 228 -1.71 25.75 -9.08
N GLY A 229 -1.47 26.29 -10.27
CA GLY A 229 -0.26 25.95 -11.03
C GLY A 229 1.05 26.31 -10.31
N GLU A 230 1.02 27.28 -9.41
CA GLU A 230 2.17 27.72 -8.60
C GLU A 230 2.57 26.68 -7.53
N GLU A 231 1.63 25.83 -7.10
CA GLU A 231 1.87 24.77 -6.11
C GLU A 231 2.39 23.46 -6.73
N ILE A 232 2.41 23.39 -8.07
CA ILE A 232 2.97 22.24 -8.80
C ILE A 232 4.49 22.39 -8.88
N GLU A 233 5.21 21.31 -8.58
CA GLU A 233 6.67 21.29 -8.67
C GLU A 233 7.14 21.71 -10.07
N PRO A 234 8.10 22.67 -10.19
CA PRO A 234 8.57 23.17 -11.48
C PRO A 234 9.04 22.07 -12.44
N ASN A 235 9.76 21.07 -11.91
CA ASN A 235 10.25 19.95 -12.72
C ASN A 235 9.12 19.11 -13.32
N LEU A 236 8.02 18.91 -12.57
CA LEU A 236 6.85 18.22 -13.09
C LEU A 236 6.14 19.06 -14.15
N PHE A 237 6.00 20.36 -13.88
CA PHE A 237 5.36 21.30 -14.81
C PHE A 237 6.09 21.31 -16.16
N ASP A 238 7.41 21.40 -16.15
CA ASP A 238 8.25 21.36 -17.35
C ASP A 238 8.14 20.01 -18.08
N LEU A 239 8.09 18.91 -17.32
CA LEU A 239 7.95 17.56 -17.88
C LEU A 239 6.60 17.38 -18.59
N ILE A 240 5.50 17.83 -17.97
CA ILE A 240 4.14 17.83 -18.53
C ILE A 240 4.12 18.63 -19.82
N ARG A 241 4.66 19.85 -19.79
CA ARG A 241 4.71 20.76 -20.94
C ARG A 241 5.55 20.19 -22.09
N LYS A 242 6.73 19.66 -21.80
CA LYS A 242 7.65 19.08 -22.79
C LYS A 242 7.04 17.88 -23.53
N ASN A 243 6.12 17.16 -22.89
CA ASN A 243 5.46 15.98 -23.45
C ASN A 243 4.05 16.26 -23.98
N ASP A 244 3.65 17.54 -24.12
CA ASP A 244 2.34 17.96 -24.60
C ASP A 244 1.19 17.26 -23.86
N VAL A 245 1.29 17.15 -22.52
CA VAL A 245 0.22 16.62 -21.67
C VAL A 245 -0.73 17.75 -21.30
N PRO A 246 -2.03 17.66 -21.59
CA PRO A 246 -3.01 18.64 -21.14
C PRO A 246 -3.01 18.77 -19.62
N LEU A 247 -2.83 19.99 -19.11
CA LEU A 247 -2.78 20.32 -17.69
C LEU A 247 -3.99 21.18 -17.29
N TYR A 248 -4.75 20.69 -16.31
CA TYR A 248 -5.88 21.40 -15.71
C TYR A 248 -5.55 21.69 -14.25
N THR A 249 -5.26 22.95 -13.93
CA THR A 249 -5.03 23.41 -12.54
C THR A 249 -6.28 24.08 -11.97
N ASN A 250 -6.37 24.21 -10.64
CA ASN A 250 -7.57 24.70 -9.95
C ASN A 250 -8.84 23.96 -10.42
N SER A 251 -8.73 22.67 -10.70
CA SER A 251 -9.77 21.88 -11.35
C SER A 251 -10.16 20.68 -10.52
N GLN A 252 -11.43 20.28 -10.57
CA GLN A 252 -11.98 19.17 -9.81
C GLN A 252 -12.76 18.23 -10.69
N ILE A 253 -12.73 16.94 -10.37
CA ILE A 253 -13.60 15.96 -11.01
C ILE A 253 -14.96 15.97 -10.30
N LYS A 254 -16.02 16.21 -11.05
CA LYS A 254 -17.42 16.18 -10.56
C LYS A 254 -17.99 14.77 -10.61
N GLY A 255 -17.56 13.97 -11.57
CA GLY A 255 -18.03 12.60 -11.70
C GLY A 255 -17.32 11.82 -12.80
N ALA A 256 -17.42 10.49 -12.69
CA ALA A 256 -17.00 9.55 -13.70
C ALA A 256 -18.23 8.85 -14.29
N PHE A 257 -18.18 8.53 -15.59
CA PHE A 257 -19.31 7.95 -16.31
C PHE A 257 -18.85 6.79 -17.20
N GLY A 258 -19.70 5.80 -17.29
CA GLY A 258 -19.51 4.59 -18.09
C GLY A 258 -20.52 3.51 -17.69
N ASN A 259 -20.63 2.45 -18.46
CA ASN A 259 -21.58 1.38 -18.16
C ASN A 259 -20.97 0.28 -17.29
N LYS A 260 -19.91 -0.39 -17.76
CA LYS A 260 -19.21 -1.47 -17.04
C LYS A 260 -17.85 -1.04 -16.48
N LYS A 261 -17.30 0.02 -17.01
CA LYS A 261 -16.03 0.64 -16.64
C LYS A 261 -16.10 2.12 -16.96
N ILE A 262 -15.11 2.86 -16.48
CA ILE A 262 -15.00 4.27 -16.82
C ILE A 262 -14.82 4.45 -18.34
N GLU A 263 -15.55 5.41 -18.91
CA GLU A 263 -15.48 5.82 -20.32
C GLU A 263 -15.15 7.30 -20.44
N LYS A 264 -15.53 8.10 -19.47
CA LYS A 264 -15.28 9.54 -19.40
C LYS A 264 -15.39 10.09 -18.00
N ILE A 265 -14.79 11.26 -17.81
CA ILE A 265 -14.93 12.09 -16.59
C ILE A 265 -15.45 13.46 -16.96
N LEU A 266 -16.05 14.11 -15.98
CA LEU A 266 -16.46 15.52 -16.04
C LEU A 266 -15.59 16.33 -15.09
N VAL A 267 -14.85 17.28 -15.66
CA VAL A 267 -13.92 18.15 -14.95
C VAL A 267 -14.48 19.57 -14.91
N GLU A 268 -14.58 20.14 -13.72
CA GLU A 268 -14.91 21.55 -13.52
C GLU A 268 -13.62 22.35 -13.36
N ASP A 269 -13.43 23.36 -14.16
CA ASP A 269 -12.29 24.27 -14.07
C ASP A 269 -12.55 25.45 -13.12
N SER A 270 -11.54 26.32 -12.95
CA SER A 270 -11.62 27.50 -12.08
C SER A 270 -12.71 28.51 -12.47
N SER A 271 -13.21 28.48 -13.70
CA SER A 271 -14.30 29.34 -14.18
C SER A 271 -15.68 28.75 -13.91
N GLY A 272 -15.75 27.49 -13.44
CA GLY A 272 -16.98 26.71 -13.31
C GLY A 272 -17.42 26.05 -14.61
N ALA A 273 -16.63 26.12 -15.67
CA ALA A 273 -16.93 25.44 -16.91
C ALA A 273 -16.68 23.93 -16.80
N LEU A 274 -17.60 23.15 -17.39
CA LEU A 274 -17.54 21.71 -17.35
C LEU A 274 -16.92 21.17 -18.64
N ASN A 275 -15.84 20.43 -18.51
CA ASN A 275 -15.08 19.82 -19.60
C ASN A 275 -15.20 18.29 -19.51
N GLU A 276 -15.55 17.66 -20.62
CA GLU A 276 -15.60 16.21 -20.72
C GLU A 276 -14.28 15.65 -21.23
N ILE A 277 -13.68 14.68 -20.52
CA ILE A 277 -12.47 13.98 -20.95
C ILE A 277 -12.79 12.48 -21.07
N LYS A 278 -12.69 11.93 -22.27
CA LYS A 278 -12.81 10.48 -22.51
C LYS A 278 -11.57 9.76 -22.00
N CYS A 279 -11.73 8.71 -21.17
CA CYS A 279 -10.64 7.93 -20.64
C CYS A 279 -11.09 6.50 -20.36
N ASP A 280 -10.14 5.57 -20.36
CA ASP A 280 -10.35 4.18 -19.97
C ASP A 280 -9.78 3.87 -18.59
N HIS A 281 -8.91 4.75 -18.04
CA HIS A 281 -8.36 4.70 -16.70
C HIS A 281 -8.21 6.10 -16.11
N LEU A 282 -8.50 6.17 -14.81
CA LEU A 282 -8.31 7.35 -13.98
C LEU A 282 -7.47 6.99 -12.75
N CYS A 283 -6.31 7.61 -12.63
CA CYS A 283 -5.41 7.45 -11.50
C CYS A 283 -5.63 8.57 -10.49
N LEU A 284 -5.88 8.22 -9.24
CA LEU A 284 -6.20 9.16 -8.16
C LEU A 284 -5.04 9.27 -7.17
N SER A 285 -4.75 10.49 -6.71
CA SER A 285 -3.83 10.73 -5.60
C SER A 285 -4.40 11.82 -4.67
N GLY A 286 -4.96 11.38 -3.55
CA GLY A 286 -5.58 12.24 -2.53
C GLY A 286 -4.68 12.51 -1.32
N GLY A 287 -3.37 12.25 -1.42
CA GLY A 287 -2.43 12.30 -0.32
C GLY A 287 -2.16 10.92 0.29
N ILE A 288 -1.46 10.90 1.40
CA ILE A 288 -1.07 9.65 2.09
C ILE A 288 -1.49 9.70 3.56
N ASN A 289 -1.86 8.54 4.09
CA ASN A 289 -2.07 8.31 5.52
C ASN A 289 -1.00 7.33 6.02
N PRO A 290 -0.31 7.62 7.13
CA PRO A 290 0.52 6.61 7.77
C PRO A 290 -0.30 5.35 8.11
N ASP A 291 0.28 4.17 7.95
CA ASP A 291 -0.35 2.94 8.45
C ASP A 291 -0.13 2.83 9.96
N VAL A 292 -1.13 3.24 10.71
CA VAL A 292 -1.09 3.34 12.18
C VAL A 292 -1.75 2.18 12.89
N HIS A 293 -2.21 1.15 12.19
CA HIS A 293 -3.01 0.07 12.77
C HIS A 293 -2.30 -0.64 13.93
N LEU A 294 -1.08 -1.11 13.73
CA LEU A 294 -0.34 -1.80 14.79
C LEU A 294 0.05 -0.86 15.94
N PHE A 295 0.36 0.40 15.61
CA PHE A 295 0.66 1.42 16.61
C PHE A 295 -0.53 1.69 17.53
N THR A 296 -1.74 1.83 16.98
CA THR A 296 -2.97 2.04 17.77
C THR A 296 -3.39 0.79 18.54
N GLN A 297 -3.20 -0.41 17.98
CA GLN A 297 -3.40 -1.66 18.71
C GLN A 297 -2.50 -1.77 19.95
N SER A 298 -1.28 -1.23 19.87
CA SER A 298 -0.36 -1.13 21.00
C SER A 298 -0.71 -0.02 22.00
N LYS A 299 -1.87 0.64 21.84
CA LYS A 299 -2.37 1.79 22.60
C LYS A 299 -1.55 3.09 22.39
N GLY A 300 -0.81 3.20 21.30
CA GLY A 300 -0.17 4.43 20.89
C GLY A 300 -1.19 5.53 20.57
N LEU A 301 -0.87 6.77 20.95
CA LEU A 301 -1.70 7.93 20.72
C LEU A 301 -1.42 8.53 19.34
N LEU A 302 -2.46 9.08 18.73
CA LEU A 302 -2.38 9.78 17.44
C LEU A 302 -2.68 11.26 17.65
N ASP A 303 -1.93 12.11 16.93
CA ASP A 303 -2.23 13.53 16.81
C ASP A 303 -2.73 13.85 15.40
N TRP A 304 -3.67 14.78 15.33
CA TRP A 304 -4.17 15.28 14.05
C TRP A 304 -3.19 16.30 13.46
N ASP A 305 -2.82 16.12 12.21
CA ASP A 305 -1.99 17.05 11.45
C ASP A 305 -2.87 17.85 10.47
N GLU A 306 -3.01 19.15 10.74
CA GLU A 306 -3.85 20.05 9.93
C GLU A 306 -3.29 20.29 8.53
N LYS A 307 -1.99 20.18 8.33
CA LYS A 307 -1.35 20.39 7.02
C LYS A 307 -1.61 19.21 6.09
N ASP A 308 -1.41 18.01 6.61
CA ASP A 308 -1.54 16.79 5.81
C ASP A 308 -2.94 16.18 5.91
N LEU A 309 -3.82 16.76 6.74
CA LEU A 309 -5.19 16.31 7.01
C LEU A 309 -5.23 14.81 7.33
N THR A 310 -4.37 14.38 8.24
CA THR A 310 -4.23 12.97 8.64
C THR A 310 -3.85 12.82 10.10
N TYR A 311 -4.14 11.65 10.65
CA TYR A 311 -3.62 11.26 11.96
C TYR A 311 -2.21 10.71 11.84
N LYS A 312 -1.29 11.25 12.65
CA LYS A 312 0.10 10.79 12.75
C LYS A 312 0.35 10.15 14.10
N PRO A 313 1.23 9.13 14.16
CA PRO A 313 1.68 8.59 15.44
C PRO A 313 2.33 9.69 16.29
N SER A 314 1.96 9.74 17.56
CA SER A 314 2.43 10.76 18.51
C SER A 314 3.20 10.12 19.64
N LYS A 315 2.52 9.56 20.64
CA LYS A 315 3.13 9.01 21.82
C LYS A 315 2.92 7.49 21.92
N PRO A 316 4.00 6.68 21.91
CA PRO A 316 3.85 5.25 22.17
C PRO A 316 3.41 5.02 23.62
N PHE A 317 2.54 4.05 23.82
CA PHE A 317 2.14 3.61 25.17
C PHE A 317 3.28 2.86 25.87
N GLN A 318 4.05 2.09 25.11
CA GLN A 318 5.17 1.30 25.60
C GLN A 318 6.48 1.93 25.12
N PRO A 319 7.51 2.09 26.00
CA PRO A 319 8.81 2.65 25.60
C PRO A 319 9.59 1.73 24.64
N THR A 320 9.14 0.50 24.48
CA THR A 320 9.76 -0.52 23.63
C THR A 320 9.23 -0.52 22.20
N ILE A 321 8.62 0.60 21.76
CA ILE A 321 8.14 0.79 20.39
C ILE A 321 8.86 1.99 19.79
N THR A 322 9.45 1.80 18.62
CA THR A 322 10.04 2.85 17.79
C THR A 322 9.30 2.91 16.45
N LEU A 323 9.13 4.12 15.93
CA LEU A 323 8.58 4.37 14.58
C LEU A 323 9.77 4.60 13.63
N GLY A 324 9.77 3.93 12.50
CA GLY A 324 10.79 4.00 11.47
C GLY A 324 10.40 4.88 10.28
#